data_5960ce0107fc311f34b43b1a6a57fe24
#
_entry.id   5960ce0107fc311f34b43b1a6a57fe24
#
_cell.length_a   1.000
_cell.length_b   1.000
_cell.length_c   1.000
_cell.angle_alpha   90.00
_cell.angle_beta   90.00
_cell.angle_gamma   90.00
#
_symmetry.space_group_name_H-M   'P 1'
#
loop_
_entity.id
_entity.type
_entity.pdbx_description
1 polymer ?
#
loop_
_entity_poly.entity_id
_entity_poly.type
_entity_poly.pdbx_seq_one_letter_code
_entity_poly.pdbx_strand_id
1 'polypeptide(L)'
;TPKPSSAASDVYKRQERIERDGTSPMLLYGYGAYGITVSPTFSTMRLSLLDRGFVYAIAHIRGGSMLGYQWYLDGKLEQRENTFNDFVDVANFLVDQKYTAAGNISIVGRSAGGELMGAAVIQAPHLWRSVNLGVPFVDVLNSMLDESLPLTPPEWKEWGNPIEDKWAFDLLRRYSPYENITTREYPPMLVSGGLNDPRVTYWEPAKWTAKMRSTKTDNNLLVMRINMGAGHFANTGRFGRFKDYAEEYVFTLLAHNIKQ
;
A
#
# COMPACT_ATOMS: atom_id res chain seq x y z
N THR A 1 -8.17 24.07 -2.66
CA THR A 1 -7.42 22.79 -2.66
C THR A 1 -7.13 22.43 -4.10
N PRO A 2 -5.85 22.18 -4.49
CA PRO A 2 -5.55 21.64 -5.81
C PRO A 2 -6.33 20.34 -5.97
N LYS A 3 -7.02 20.16 -7.10
CA LYS A 3 -7.68 18.88 -7.37
C LYS A 3 -6.59 17.79 -7.47
N PRO A 4 -6.75 16.63 -6.83
CA PRO A 4 -5.77 15.53 -6.86
C PRO A 4 -5.47 14.99 -8.28
N SER A 5 -6.29 15.36 -9.26
CA SER A 5 -6.06 15.06 -10.69
C SER A 5 -4.74 15.61 -11.25
N SER A 6 -4.08 16.54 -10.52
CA SER A 6 -2.72 17.00 -10.80
C SER A 6 -1.67 16.25 -9.97
N ALA A 7 -2.07 15.42 -8.99
CA ALA A 7 -1.16 14.52 -8.32
C ALA A 7 -0.67 13.52 -9.36
N ALA A 8 0.55 13.75 -9.82
CA ALA A 8 1.13 13.05 -10.93
C ALA A 8 1.14 11.54 -10.68
N SER A 9 0.52 10.78 -11.54
CA SER A 9 0.74 9.35 -11.64
C SER A 9 1.55 9.07 -12.89
N ASP A 10 2.68 8.37 -12.74
CA ASP A 10 3.39 7.83 -13.89
C ASP A 10 2.75 6.53 -14.32
N VAL A 11 2.28 6.48 -15.55
CA VAL A 11 1.68 5.30 -16.15
C VAL A 11 2.66 4.68 -17.13
N TYR A 12 3.08 3.45 -16.84
CA TYR A 12 3.96 2.68 -17.71
C TYR A 12 3.15 1.85 -18.69
N LYS A 13 3.50 2.01 -19.97
CA LYS A 13 2.90 1.27 -21.07
C LYS A 13 4.01 0.57 -21.84
N ARG A 14 3.88 -0.73 -22.10
CA ARG A 14 4.75 -1.44 -23.04
C ARG A 14 4.22 -1.39 -24.48
N GLN A 15 2.92 -1.25 -24.64
CA GLN A 15 2.27 -1.27 -25.95
C GLN A 15 2.15 0.16 -26.48
N GLU A 16 2.50 0.36 -27.74
CA GLU A 16 2.31 1.63 -28.44
C GLU A 16 0.85 2.05 -28.53
N ARG A 17 -0.08 1.09 -28.31
CA ARG A 17 -1.54 1.32 -28.31
C ARG A 17 -2.19 0.54 -27.18
N ILE A 18 -2.24 1.11 -25.98
CA ILE A 18 -3.28 0.71 -25.00
C ILE A 18 -4.54 1.45 -25.42
N GLU A 19 -5.56 0.70 -25.80
CA GLU A 19 -6.89 1.25 -25.93
C GLU A 19 -7.38 1.66 -24.55
N ARG A 20 -7.78 2.93 -24.43
CA ARG A 20 -8.36 3.44 -23.19
C ARG A 20 -9.86 3.15 -23.20
N ASP A 21 -10.20 1.88 -23.03
CA ASP A 21 -11.57 1.37 -23.00
C ASP A 21 -12.01 0.90 -21.60
N GLY A 22 -11.09 0.95 -20.63
CA GLY A 22 -11.32 0.53 -19.25
C GLY A 22 -11.13 -0.97 -18.99
N THR A 23 -10.75 -1.77 -19.98
CA THR A 23 -10.68 -3.23 -19.83
C THR A 23 -9.37 -3.74 -19.25
N SER A 24 -8.28 -2.98 -19.34
CA SER A 24 -6.95 -3.41 -18.90
C SER A 24 -6.87 -3.60 -17.39
N PRO A 25 -6.33 -4.74 -16.90
CA PRO A 25 -5.99 -4.89 -15.50
C PRO A 25 -4.87 -3.92 -15.12
N MET A 26 -4.88 -3.46 -13.87
CA MET A 26 -3.88 -2.49 -13.40
C MET A 26 -3.20 -2.96 -12.12
N LEU A 27 -1.90 -2.66 -12.00
CA LEU A 27 -1.19 -2.64 -10.73
C LEU A 27 -0.79 -1.20 -10.40
N LEU A 28 -1.36 -0.67 -9.31
CA LEU A 28 -1.09 0.67 -8.79
C LEU A 28 -0.18 0.57 -7.57
N TYR A 29 0.97 1.21 -7.62
CA TYR A 29 1.93 1.29 -6.53
C TYR A 29 1.84 2.63 -5.80
N GLY A 30 1.97 2.62 -4.46
CA GLY A 30 2.06 3.83 -3.64
C GLY A 30 2.97 3.65 -2.43
N TYR A 31 3.50 4.78 -1.92
CA TYR A 31 4.28 4.82 -0.68
C TYR A 31 3.81 5.96 0.24
N GLY A 32 4.11 7.21 -0.07
CA GLY A 32 3.52 8.39 0.54
C GLY A 32 3.94 8.70 1.97
N ALA A 33 5.22 8.51 2.34
CA ALA A 33 5.74 8.88 3.65
C ALA A 33 7.21 9.32 3.57
N TYR A 34 7.69 9.99 4.62
CA TYR A 34 9.09 10.41 4.81
C TYR A 34 9.66 11.29 3.70
N GLY A 35 8.83 11.91 2.88
CA GLY A 35 9.28 12.64 1.71
C GLY A 35 9.96 11.77 0.64
N ILE A 36 9.73 10.45 0.67
CA ILE A 36 10.35 9.55 -0.32
C ILE A 36 9.71 9.74 -1.68
N THR A 37 10.55 10.04 -2.68
CA THR A 37 10.16 10.08 -4.09
C THR A 37 10.30 8.71 -4.71
N VAL A 38 9.21 8.16 -5.22
CA VAL A 38 9.21 6.92 -5.98
C VAL A 38 9.47 7.23 -7.45
N SER A 39 10.73 7.13 -7.87
CA SER A 39 11.12 7.46 -9.24
C SER A 39 10.61 6.43 -10.25
N PRO A 40 10.19 6.87 -11.46
CA PRO A 40 9.76 6.01 -12.55
C PRO A 40 10.95 5.36 -13.25
N THR A 41 11.59 4.41 -12.61
CA THR A 41 12.75 3.69 -13.14
C THR A 41 12.33 2.46 -13.93
N PHE A 42 13.14 2.07 -14.90
CA PHE A 42 12.98 0.79 -15.60
C PHE A 42 13.12 -0.39 -14.62
N SER A 43 12.24 -1.38 -14.77
CA SER A 43 12.28 -2.61 -13.98
C SER A 43 11.94 -3.81 -14.85
N THR A 44 12.85 -4.77 -14.92
CA THR A 44 12.62 -6.04 -15.62
C THR A 44 11.49 -6.86 -15.01
N MET A 45 11.26 -6.70 -13.69
CA MET A 45 10.16 -7.38 -13.00
C MET A 45 8.81 -6.94 -13.53
N ARG A 46 8.61 -5.64 -13.77
CA ARG A 46 7.35 -5.09 -14.29
C ARG A 46 7.01 -5.62 -15.68
N LEU A 47 8.02 -5.99 -16.48
CA LEU A 47 7.78 -6.56 -17.81
C LEU A 47 6.88 -7.79 -17.75
N SER A 48 7.00 -8.61 -16.72
CA SER A 48 6.15 -9.79 -16.53
C SER A 48 4.65 -9.46 -16.48
N LEU A 49 4.27 -8.37 -15.84
CA LEU A 49 2.88 -7.90 -15.80
C LEU A 49 2.48 -7.19 -17.11
N LEU A 50 3.38 -6.34 -17.64
CA LEU A 50 3.11 -5.61 -18.89
C LEU A 50 2.90 -6.58 -20.06
N ASP A 51 3.67 -7.69 -20.13
CA ASP A 51 3.50 -8.75 -21.12
C ASP A 51 2.15 -9.46 -21.03
N ARG A 52 1.51 -9.38 -19.87
CA ARG A 52 0.17 -9.94 -19.61
C ARG A 52 -0.95 -8.90 -19.69
N GLY A 53 -0.67 -7.75 -20.31
CA GLY A 53 -1.65 -6.71 -20.57
C GLY A 53 -1.95 -5.78 -19.39
N PHE A 54 -1.21 -5.88 -18.30
CA PHE A 54 -1.37 -4.94 -17.18
C PHE A 54 -0.90 -3.52 -17.55
N VAL A 55 -1.62 -2.55 -17.05
CA VAL A 55 -1.12 -1.19 -16.86
C VAL A 55 -0.43 -1.13 -15.50
N TYR A 56 0.81 -0.63 -15.45
CA TYR A 56 1.50 -0.36 -14.20
C TYR A 56 1.50 1.14 -13.93
N ALA A 57 1.03 1.56 -12.77
CA ALA A 57 1.00 2.96 -12.38
C ALA A 57 1.71 3.20 -11.03
N ILE A 58 2.32 4.37 -10.87
CA ILE A 58 2.90 4.85 -9.62
C ILE A 58 2.15 6.12 -9.23
N ALA A 59 1.58 6.14 -8.02
CA ALA A 59 0.92 7.32 -7.48
C ALA A 59 1.93 8.20 -6.72
N HIS A 60 2.12 9.44 -7.17
CA HIS A 60 2.96 10.44 -6.51
C HIS A 60 2.15 11.28 -5.54
N ILE A 61 1.71 10.65 -4.49
CA ILE A 61 0.80 11.19 -3.48
C ILE A 61 1.53 12.06 -2.45
N ARG A 62 0.78 12.91 -1.72
CA ARG A 62 1.30 13.67 -0.59
C ARG A 62 1.92 12.75 0.47
N GLY A 63 2.86 13.27 1.27
CA GLY A 63 3.73 12.47 2.12
C GLY A 63 5.02 11.99 1.42
N GLY A 64 5.02 11.92 0.07
CA GLY A 64 6.22 11.91 -0.76
C GLY A 64 6.67 13.32 -1.14
N SER A 65 7.78 13.48 -1.87
CA SER A 65 8.30 14.80 -2.25
C SER A 65 8.45 15.00 -3.77
N MET A 66 7.75 14.23 -4.59
CA MET A 66 7.83 14.35 -6.06
C MET A 66 7.47 15.75 -6.55
N LEU A 67 6.53 16.42 -5.91
CA LEU A 67 6.12 17.80 -6.22
C LEU A 67 6.71 18.84 -5.25
N GLY A 68 7.82 18.50 -4.59
CA GLY A 68 8.54 19.39 -3.68
C GLY A 68 8.29 19.11 -2.20
N TYR A 69 9.00 19.86 -1.35
CA TYR A 69 8.99 19.63 0.10
C TYR A 69 7.62 19.90 0.74
N GLN A 70 6.89 20.89 0.25
CA GLN A 70 5.52 21.16 0.75
C GLN A 70 4.59 19.98 0.52
N TRP A 71 4.76 19.24 -0.59
CA TRP A 71 3.99 18.04 -0.88
C TRP A 71 4.18 16.94 0.17
N TYR A 72 5.39 16.84 0.73
CA TYR A 72 5.67 15.99 1.87
C TYR A 72 4.96 16.48 3.14
N LEU A 73 5.08 17.76 3.47
CA LEU A 73 4.48 18.33 4.68
C LEU A 73 2.96 18.19 4.67
N ASP A 74 2.33 18.33 3.51
CA ASP A 74 0.87 18.19 3.33
C ASP A 74 0.35 16.74 3.41
N GLY A 75 1.21 15.77 3.71
CA GLY A 75 0.87 14.35 3.85
C GLY A 75 1.43 13.70 5.11
N LYS A 76 1.80 14.47 6.15
CA LYS A 76 2.25 13.93 7.43
C LYS A 76 1.52 14.55 8.62
N LEU A 77 1.66 13.94 9.80
CA LEU A 77 0.99 14.39 11.03
C LEU A 77 -0.51 14.64 10.77
N GLU A 78 -1.04 15.81 11.17
CA GLU A 78 -2.46 16.18 10.98
C GLU A 78 -2.95 16.08 9.54
N GLN A 79 -2.04 16.13 8.57
CA GLN A 79 -2.33 16.04 7.15
C GLN A 79 -2.20 14.60 6.60
N ARG A 80 -1.96 13.59 7.45
CA ARG A 80 -1.70 12.21 7.03
C ARG A 80 -2.80 11.62 6.15
N GLU A 81 -4.04 11.90 6.43
CA GLU A 81 -5.19 11.39 5.66
C GLU A 81 -5.21 11.90 4.20
N ASN A 82 -4.52 13.01 3.91
CA ASN A 82 -4.37 13.48 2.53
C ASN A 82 -3.64 12.44 1.66
N THR A 83 -2.67 11.70 2.21
CA THR A 83 -1.97 10.64 1.49
C THR A 83 -2.93 9.54 1.03
N PHE A 84 -3.84 9.12 1.90
CA PHE A 84 -4.81 8.07 1.62
C PHE A 84 -5.86 8.55 0.61
N ASN A 85 -6.35 9.76 0.79
CA ASN A 85 -7.31 10.38 -0.13
C ASN A 85 -6.70 10.54 -1.52
N ASP A 86 -5.47 11.05 -1.63
CA ASP A 86 -4.77 11.19 -2.91
C ASP A 86 -4.64 9.86 -3.65
N PHE A 87 -4.36 8.76 -2.92
CA PHE A 87 -4.21 7.45 -3.54
C PHE A 87 -5.52 6.93 -4.13
N VAL A 88 -6.62 7.08 -3.39
CA VAL A 88 -7.96 6.73 -3.86
C VAL A 88 -8.38 7.63 -5.03
N ASP A 89 -8.07 8.93 -4.96
CA ASP A 89 -8.38 9.88 -6.03
C ASP A 89 -7.58 9.60 -7.31
N VAL A 90 -6.31 9.19 -7.20
CA VAL A 90 -5.52 8.70 -8.35
C VAL A 90 -6.18 7.48 -8.98
N ALA A 91 -6.66 6.53 -8.17
CA ALA A 91 -7.35 5.36 -8.71
C ALA A 91 -8.64 5.75 -9.44
N ASN A 92 -9.46 6.62 -8.85
CA ASN A 92 -10.68 7.14 -9.50
C ASN A 92 -10.36 7.88 -10.81
N PHE A 93 -9.33 8.72 -10.81
CA PHE A 93 -8.86 9.39 -12.03
C PHE A 93 -8.47 8.41 -13.14
N LEU A 94 -7.74 7.33 -12.80
CA LEU A 94 -7.33 6.31 -13.77
C LEU A 94 -8.52 5.53 -14.32
N VAL A 95 -9.57 5.33 -13.52
CA VAL A 95 -10.85 4.74 -13.97
C VAL A 95 -11.58 5.73 -14.89
N ASP A 96 -11.73 7.00 -14.49
CA ASP A 96 -12.41 8.03 -15.30
C ASP A 96 -11.71 8.25 -16.65
N GLN A 97 -10.38 8.15 -16.68
CA GLN A 97 -9.59 8.23 -17.90
C GLN A 97 -9.56 6.92 -18.70
N LYS A 98 -10.30 5.91 -18.28
CA LYS A 98 -10.41 4.59 -18.94
C LYS A 98 -9.09 3.83 -19.11
N TYR A 99 -8.13 4.05 -18.22
CA TYR A 99 -6.95 3.18 -18.15
C TYR A 99 -7.29 1.79 -17.61
N THR A 100 -8.33 1.70 -16.78
CA THR A 100 -8.83 0.50 -16.13
C THR A 100 -10.27 0.75 -15.67
N ALA A 101 -10.88 -0.20 -14.95
CA ALA A 101 -12.19 -0.05 -14.33
C ALA A 101 -12.10 -0.23 -12.80
N ALA A 102 -13.10 0.28 -12.08
CA ALA A 102 -13.29 -0.03 -10.66
C ALA A 102 -13.41 -1.56 -10.47
N GLY A 103 -12.78 -2.11 -9.44
CA GLY A 103 -12.70 -3.55 -9.22
C GLY A 103 -11.71 -4.29 -10.14
N ASN A 104 -10.94 -3.57 -10.96
CA ASN A 104 -9.90 -4.13 -11.83
C ASN A 104 -8.50 -3.59 -11.52
N ILE A 105 -8.32 -2.95 -10.37
CA ILE A 105 -7.06 -2.38 -9.88
C ILE A 105 -6.53 -3.26 -8.75
N SER A 106 -5.35 -3.85 -8.93
CA SER A 106 -4.56 -4.39 -7.82
C SER A 106 -3.68 -3.29 -7.25
N ILE A 107 -3.54 -3.24 -5.94
CA ILE A 107 -2.69 -2.25 -5.27
C ILE A 107 -1.56 -2.92 -4.49
N VAL A 108 -0.41 -2.26 -4.42
CA VAL A 108 0.77 -2.76 -3.72
C VAL A 108 1.52 -1.65 -3.01
N GLY A 109 1.90 -1.89 -1.78
CA GLY A 109 2.74 -1.02 -0.97
C GLY A 109 3.45 -1.78 0.14
N ARG A 110 4.59 -1.22 0.62
CA ARG A 110 5.44 -1.86 1.63
C ARG A 110 5.76 -0.89 2.75
N SER A 111 5.92 -1.41 3.98
CA SER A 111 6.25 -0.60 5.16
C SER A 111 5.17 0.49 5.37
N ALA A 112 5.53 1.77 5.41
CA ALA A 112 4.55 2.87 5.39
C ALA A 112 3.65 2.85 4.14
N GLY A 113 4.13 2.34 2.98
CA GLY A 113 3.27 2.03 1.84
C GLY A 113 2.29 0.89 2.12
N GLY A 114 2.61 0.00 3.06
CA GLY A 114 1.68 -1.03 3.56
C GLY A 114 0.59 -0.45 4.46
N GLU A 115 0.89 0.58 5.26
CA GLU A 115 -0.11 1.39 5.97
C GLU A 115 -1.09 2.01 4.97
N LEU A 116 -0.57 2.65 3.91
CA LEU A 116 -1.36 3.20 2.82
C LEU A 116 -2.30 2.13 2.23
N MET A 117 -1.81 0.91 1.98
CA MET A 117 -2.65 -0.18 1.46
C MET A 117 -3.75 -0.58 2.45
N GLY A 118 -3.41 -0.65 3.75
CA GLY A 118 -4.37 -0.92 4.82
C GLY A 118 -5.46 0.14 4.92
N ALA A 119 -5.09 1.42 4.82
CA ALA A 119 -6.04 2.53 4.83
C ALA A 119 -6.91 2.55 3.55
N ALA A 120 -6.29 2.40 2.37
CA ALA A 120 -6.98 2.42 1.08
C ALA A 120 -8.01 1.29 0.94
N VAL A 121 -7.70 0.07 1.43
CA VAL A 121 -8.63 -1.06 1.36
C VAL A 121 -9.84 -0.85 2.28
N ILE A 122 -9.65 -0.17 3.41
CA ILE A 122 -10.74 0.19 4.32
C ILE A 122 -11.59 1.32 3.72
N GLN A 123 -10.95 2.32 3.12
CA GLN A 123 -11.62 3.50 2.59
C GLN A 123 -12.48 3.19 1.34
N ALA A 124 -11.96 2.42 0.40
CA ALA A 124 -12.59 2.18 -0.90
C ALA A 124 -12.44 0.72 -1.39
N PRO A 125 -12.95 -0.27 -0.65
CA PRO A 125 -12.72 -1.69 -0.98
C PRO A 125 -13.25 -2.09 -2.37
N HIS A 126 -14.26 -1.40 -2.89
CA HIS A 126 -14.88 -1.67 -4.18
C HIS A 126 -14.00 -1.32 -5.39
N LEU A 127 -12.97 -0.50 -5.20
CA LEU A 127 -12.05 -0.13 -6.28
C LEU A 127 -11.03 -1.23 -6.58
N TRP A 128 -10.75 -2.09 -5.59
CA TRP A 128 -9.57 -2.95 -5.64
C TRP A 128 -9.92 -4.37 -6.05
N ARG A 129 -9.16 -4.90 -7.00
CA ARG A 129 -9.20 -6.31 -7.39
C ARG A 129 -8.44 -7.19 -6.41
N SER A 130 -7.30 -6.70 -5.93
CA SER A 130 -6.52 -7.34 -4.87
C SER A 130 -5.61 -6.32 -4.18
N VAL A 131 -5.13 -6.67 -2.97
CA VAL A 131 -4.24 -5.82 -2.18
C VAL A 131 -3.03 -6.62 -1.71
N ASN A 132 -1.83 -6.13 -2.04
CA ASN A 132 -0.57 -6.69 -1.56
C ASN A 132 0.03 -5.77 -0.49
N LEU A 133 0.03 -6.22 0.76
CA LEU A 133 0.58 -5.51 1.91
C LEU A 133 1.94 -6.14 2.29
N GLY A 134 3.04 -5.51 1.89
CA GLY A 134 4.39 -5.97 2.21
C GLY A 134 4.93 -5.38 3.49
N VAL A 135 5.32 -6.19 4.48
CA VAL A 135 5.85 -5.73 5.79
C VAL A 135 5.11 -4.49 6.31
N PRO A 136 3.76 -4.52 6.36
CA PRO A 136 2.94 -3.31 6.43
C PRO A 136 2.91 -2.72 7.84
N PHE A 137 3.09 -1.40 7.94
CA PHE A 137 2.95 -0.62 9.17
C PHE A 137 1.45 -0.34 9.43
N VAL A 138 0.72 -1.35 9.89
CA VAL A 138 -0.75 -1.31 9.99
C VAL A 138 -1.29 -1.17 11.41
N ASP A 139 -0.43 -1.26 12.42
CA ASP A 139 -0.77 -1.10 13.84
C ASP A 139 -0.16 0.19 14.40
N VAL A 140 -0.31 1.28 13.67
CA VAL A 140 0.41 2.55 13.84
C VAL A 140 0.27 3.09 15.26
N LEU A 141 -0.96 3.13 15.80
CA LEU A 141 -1.21 3.65 17.15
C LEU A 141 -0.46 2.84 18.22
N ASN A 142 -0.57 1.51 18.19
CA ASN A 142 0.05 0.68 19.22
C ASN A 142 1.58 0.69 19.09
N SER A 143 2.13 0.73 17.88
CA SER A 143 3.58 0.83 17.67
C SER A 143 4.11 2.19 18.16
N MET A 144 3.38 3.29 17.94
CA MET A 144 3.80 4.62 18.43
C MET A 144 3.59 4.80 19.95
N LEU A 145 2.80 3.94 20.59
CA LEU A 145 2.66 3.89 22.06
C LEU A 145 3.76 3.05 22.76
N ASP A 146 4.54 2.28 22.02
CA ASP A 146 5.60 1.42 22.58
C ASP A 146 6.99 2.05 22.36
N GLU A 147 7.43 2.86 23.31
CA GLU A 147 8.76 3.51 23.27
C GLU A 147 9.94 2.54 23.40
N SER A 148 9.68 1.27 23.75
CA SER A 148 10.72 0.23 23.80
C SER A 148 11.12 -0.25 22.40
N LEU A 149 10.31 -0.01 21.40
CA LEU A 149 10.65 -0.29 20.01
C LEU A 149 11.69 0.73 19.49
N PRO A 150 12.78 0.26 18.86
CA PRO A 150 13.93 1.13 18.56
C PRO A 150 13.62 2.26 17.58
N LEU A 151 12.58 2.15 16.77
CA LEU A 151 12.18 3.19 15.83
C LEU A 151 11.08 4.13 16.36
N THR A 152 10.34 3.74 17.39
CA THR A 152 9.22 4.54 17.87
C THR A 152 9.60 5.96 18.26
N PRO A 153 10.59 6.23 19.15
CA PRO A 153 10.92 7.61 19.51
C PRO A 153 11.39 8.48 18.31
N PRO A 154 12.28 8.03 17.41
CA PRO A 154 12.67 8.86 16.26
C PRO A 154 11.53 9.07 15.25
N GLU A 155 10.56 8.18 15.17
CA GLU A 155 9.43 8.21 14.23
C GLU A 155 8.28 9.13 14.69
N TRP A 156 8.24 9.56 15.95
CA TRP A 156 7.24 10.53 16.42
C TRP A 156 7.23 11.85 15.63
N LYS A 157 8.36 12.19 15.00
CA LYS A 157 8.42 13.35 14.10
C LYS A 157 7.62 13.20 12.81
N GLU A 158 7.38 11.97 12.40
CA GLU A 158 6.57 11.64 11.21
C GLU A 158 5.11 11.42 11.58
N TRP A 159 4.85 10.68 12.66
CA TRP A 159 3.52 10.18 13.02
C TRP A 159 2.84 10.94 14.16
N GLY A 160 3.61 11.54 15.07
CA GLY A 160 3.15 12.13 16.33
C GLY A 160 3.48 11.24 17.54
N ASN A 161 3.57 11.86 18.73
CA ASN A 161 3.83 11.17 20.00
C ASN A 161 2.52 10.98 20.80
N PRO A 162 1.87 9.80 20.71
CA PRO A 162 0.60 9.55 21.39
C PRO A 162 0.73 9.34 22.91
N ILE A 163 1.96 9.20 23.43
CA ILE A 163 2.22 9.03 24.86
C ILE A 163 2.09 10.38 25.58
N GLU A 164 2.66 11.42 24.98
CA GLU A 164 2.71 12.76 25.59
C GLU A 164 1.57 13.67 25.13
N ASP A 165 1.02 13.43 23.94
CA ASP A 165 0.02 14.29 23.31
C ASP A 165 -1.25 13.54 22.95
N LYS A 166 -2.32 13.89 23.68
CA LYS A 166 -3.67 13.36 23.40
C LYS A 166 -4.13 13.64 21.96
N TRP A 167 -3.74 14.78 21.40
CA TRP A 167 -4.06 15.09 20.00
C TRP A 167 -3.42 14.08 19.04
N ALA A 168 -2.14 13.73 19.26
CA ALA A 168 -1.47 12.72 18.47
C ALA A 168 -2.12 11.33 18.63
N PHE A 169 -2.53 10.98 19.84
CA PHE A 169 -3.28 9.75 20.10
C PHE A 169 -4.59 9.69 19.30
N ASP A 170 -5.40 10.75 19.38
CA ASP A 170 -6.67 10.83 18.67
C ASP A 170 -6.49 10.83 17.16
N LEU A 171 -5.44 11.48 16.65
CA LEU A 171 -5.06 11.49 15.26
C LEU A 171 -4.71 10.07 14.75
N LEU A 172 -3.77 9.40 15.42
CA LEU A 172 -3.32 8.06 15.05
C LEU A 172 -4.47 7.06 15.09
N ARG A 173 -5.31 7.10 16.15
CA ARG A 173 -6.48 6.25 16.27
C ARG A 173 -7.46 6.43 15.12
N ARG A 174 -7.59 7.64 14.58
CA ARG A 174 -8.54 7.96 13.51
C ARG A 174 -8.18 7.28 12.20
N TYR A 175 -6.89 7.13 11.87
CA TYR A 175 -6.47 6.59 10.59
C TYR A 175 -5.74 5.24 10.65
N SER A 176 -5.23 4.81 11.82
CA SER A 176 -4.48 3.55 11.93
C SER A 176 -5.29 2.37 11.37
N PRO A 177 -4.75 1.64 10.39
CA PRO A 177 -5.52 0.58 9.71
C PRO A 177 -6.03 -0.51 10.66
N TYR A 178 -5.28 -0.84 11.71
CA TYR A 178 -5.68 -1.86 12.68
C TYR A 178 -6.96 -1.44 13.43
N GLU A 179 -7.03 -0.21 13.91
CA GLU A 179 -8.18 0.31 14.65
C GLU A 179 -9.44 0.39 13.78
N ASN A 180 -9.28 0.67 12.48
CA ASN A 180 -10.35 1.06 11.59
C ASN A 180 -10.91 -0.06 10.70
N ILE A 181 -10.56 -1.33 10.93
CA ILE A 181 -11.20 -2.47 10.26
C ILE A 181 -12.68 -2.51 10.64
N THR A 182 -13.57 -2.53 9.65
CA THR A 182 -15.02 -2.57 9.82
C THR A 182 -15.63 -3.83 9.22
N THR A 183 -16.83 -4.20 9.72
CA THR A 183 -17.58 -5.36 9.23
C THR A 183 -18.15 -5.07 7.84
N ARG A 184 -17.50 -5.60 6.79
CA ARG A 184 -17.88 -5.46 5.38
C ARG A 184 -17.15 -6.49 4.51
N GLU A 185 -17.47 -6.50 3.24
CA GLU A 185 -16.73 -7.25 2.23
C GLU A 185 -15.42 -6.53 1.85
N TYR A 186 -14.36 -7.31 1.65
CA TYR A 186 -13.04 -6.84 1.24
C TYR A 186 -12.51 -7.66 0.04
N PRO A 187 -11.66 -7.09 -0.81
CA PRO A 187 -11.03 -7.82 -1.91
C PRO A 187 -10.05 -8.88 -1.38
N PRO A 188 -9.58 -9.81 -2.25
CA PRO A 188 -8.47 -10.69 -1.92
C PRO A 188 -7.23 -9.93 -1.47
N MET A 189 -6.55 -10.41 -0.41
CA MET A 189 -5.38 -9.74 0.18
C MET A 189 -4.24 -10.72 0.43
N LEU A 190 -3.01 -10.28 0.08
CA LEU A 190 -1.76 -10.92 0.45
C LEU A 190 -1.01 -10.03 1.44
N VAL A 191 -0.76 -10.55 2.63
CA VAL A 191 -0.02 -9.88 3.69
C VAL A 191 1.30 -10.60 3.89
N SER A 192 2.43 -9.90 3.81
CA SER A 192 3.74 -10.51 4.05
C SER A 192 4.48 -9.79 5.18
N GLY A 193 5.30 -10.55 5.92
CA GLY A 193 6.14 -10.04 7.01
C GLY A 193 7.45 -10.80 7.14
N GLY A 194 8.41 -10.25 7.87
CA GLY A 194 9.65 -10.92 8.27
C GLY A 194 9.66 -11.19 9.77
N LEU A 195 10.02 -12.40 10.20
CA LEU A 195 10.07 -12.72 11.62
C LEU A 195 11.07 -11.84 12.38
N ASN A 196 12.20 -11.55 11.72
CA ASN A 196 13.29 -10.76 12.29
C ASN A 196 13.27 -9.30 11.83
N ASP A 197 12.08 -8.77 11.52
CA ASP A 197 11.94 -7.38 11.09
C ASP A 197 12.09 -6.42 12.28
N PRO A 198 13.15 -5.57 12.30
CA PRO A 198 13.39 -4.64 13.39
C PRO A 198 12.66 -3.29 13.21
N ARG A 199 11.99 -3.07 12.07
CA ARG A 199 11.31 -1.81 11.72
C ARG A 199 9.81 -1.90 11.90
N VAL A 200 9.21 -2.90 11.24
CA VAL A 200 7.81 -3.25 11.38
C VAL A 200 7.75 -4.67 11.90
N THR A 201 7.52 -4.80 13.17
CA THR A 201 7.53 -6.08 13.86
C THR A 201 6.50 -7.04 13.28
N TYR A 202 6.83 -8.34 13.22
CA TYR A 202 5.99 -9.35 12.58
C TYR A 202 4.58 -9.45 13.17
N TRP A 203 4.38 -9.01 14.41
CA TRP A 203 3.07 -9.04 15.04
C TRP A 203 2.09 -7.97 14.51
N GLU A 204 2.57 -6.86 13.91
CA GLU A 204 1.68 -5.89 13.28
C GLU A 204 0.86 -6.53 12.14
N PRO A 205 1.48 -7.08 11.07
CA PRO A 205 0.72 -7.78 10.04
C PRO A 205 -0.05 -8.99 10.59
N ALA A 206 0.45 -9.68 11.62
CA ALA A 206 -0.22 -10.82 12.21
C ALA A 206 -1.52 -10.42 12.93
N LYS A 207 -1.46 -9.42 13.80
CA LYS A 207 -2.64 -8.87 14.50
C LYS A 207 -3.68 -8.34 13.51
N TRP A 208 -3.23 -7.53 12.54
CA TRP A 208 -4.10 -6.97 11.53
C TRP A 208 -4.80 -8.06 10.71
N THR A 209 -4.06 -9.09 10.27
CA THR A 209 -4.62 -10.21 9.52
C THR A 209 -5.63 -11.00 10.37
N ALA A 210 -5.33 -11.24 11.64
CA ALA A 210 -6.25 -11.95 12.54
C ALA A 210 -7.56 -11.17 12.73
N LYS A 211 -7.46 -9.86 12.99
CA LYS A 211 -8.63 -8.97 13.14
C LYS A 211 -9.43 -8.89 11.83
N MET A 212 -8.74 -8.74 10.68
CA MET A 212 -9.40 -8.72 9.38
C MET A 212 -10.18 -10.01 9.11
N ARG A 213 -9.60 -11.18 9.39
CA ARG A 213 -10.27 -12.49 9.24
C ARG A 213 -11.53 -12.62 10.10
N SER A 214 -11.52 -12.09 11.32
CA SER A 214 -12.67 -12.16 12.23
C SER A 214 -13.75 -11.13 11.92
N THR A 215 -13.43 -10.11 11.10
CA THR A 215 -14.30 -8.95 10.87
C THR A 215 -14.92 -8.92 9.48
N LYS A 216 -14.18 -9.38 8.44
CA LYS A 216 -14.68 -9.40 7.05
C LYS A 216 -15.86 -10.35 6.90
N THR A 217 -16.79 -10.02 5.99
CA THR A 217 -18.04 -10.78 5.77
C THR A 217 -18.02 -11.60 4.49
N ASP A 218 -17.00 -11.45 3.66
CA ASP A 218 -16.80 -12.17 2.40
C ASP A 218 -15.96 -13.45 2.59
N ASN A 219 -15.89 -14.27 1.55
CA ASN A 219 -15.04 -15.47 1.46
C ASN A 219 -13.79 -15.26 0.60
N ASN A 220 -13.44 -14.02 0.27
CA ASN A 220 -12.28 -13.72 -0.51
C ASN A 220 -10.98 -14.14 0.21
N LEU A 221 -10.00 -14.55 -0.58
CA LEU A 221 -8.73 -15.07 -0.07
C LEU A 221 -7.97 -14.02 0.73
N LEU A 222 -7.62 -14.33 1.96
CA LEU A 222 -6.72 -13.54 2.81
C LEU A 222 -5.55 -14.43 3.23
N VAL A 223 -4.43 -14.25 2.55
CA VAL A 223 -3.20 -15.01 2.78
C VAL A 223 -2.24 -14.17 3.61
N MET A 224 -1.67 -14.77 4.64
CA MET A 224 -0.56 -14.19 5.37
C MET A 224 0.67 -15.10 5.25
N ARG A 225 1.81 -14.50 4.92
CA ARG A 225 3.10 -15.18 4.83
C ARG A 225 4.13 -14.46 5.71
N ILE A 226 4.67 -15.16 6.70
CA ILE A 226 5.83 -14.71 7.46
C ILE A 226 7.08 -15.41 6.94
N ASN A 227 8.07 -14.63 6.51
CA ASN A 227 9.38 -15.14 6.15
C ASN A 227 10.20 -15.31 7.43
N MET A 228 10.45 -16.57 7.80
CA MET A 228 11.13 -16.93 9.07
C MET A 228 12.61 -16.53 9.11
N GLY A 229 13.24 -16.32 7.95
CA GLY A 229 14.66 -15.95 7.84
C GLY A 229 14.92 -14.49 7.45
N ALA A 230 13.87 -13.73 7.15
CA ALA A 230 14.03 -12.36 6.66
C ALA A 230 13.70 -11.30 7.73
N GLY A 231 14.30 -10.11 7.55
CA GLY A 231 13.92 -8.87 8.21
C GLY A 231 13.00 -8.00 7.35
N HIS A 232 13.18 -6.68 7.43
CA HIS A 232 12.33 -5.69 6.74
C HIS A 232 12.45 -5.71 5.22
N PHE A 233 13.64 -5.98 4.73
CA PHE A 233 13.88 -6.10 3.29
C PHE A 233 13.89 -7.58 2.93
N ALA A 234 13.22 -7.94 1.86
CA ALA A 234 13.05 -9.28 1.29
C ALA A 234 14.25 -10.25 1.54
N ASN A 235 14.11 -11.50 1.17
CA ASN A 235 15.20 -12.46 1.26
C ASN A 235 16.51 -11.91 0.72
N THR A 236 17.61 -12.10 1.46
CA THR A 236 18.95 -11.73 1.02
C THR A 236 19.40 -12.63 -0.13
N GLY A 237 20.10 -12.03 -1.09
CA GLY A 237 20.63 -12.73 -2.26
C GLY A 237 19.86 -12.45 -3.56
N ARG A 238 20.57 -12.62 -4.67
CA ARG A 238 20.12 -12.24 -6.01
C ARG A 238 18.77 -12.87 -6.40
N PHE A 239 18.57 -14.13 -6.06
CA PHE A 239 17.38 -14.90 -6.45
C PHE A 239 16.25 -14.86 -5.40
N GLY A 240 16.56 -14.58 -4.13
CA GLY A 240 15.56 -14.50 -3.07
C GLY A 240 14.52 -13.40 -3.34
N ARG A 241 14.97 -12.25 -3.81
CA ARG A 241 14.07 -11.14 -4.19
C ARG A 241 13.12 -11.49 -5.34
N PHE A 242 13.59 -12.27 -6.32
CA PHE A 242 12.74 -12.70 -7.44
C PHE A 242 11.60 -13.60 -6.97
N LYS A 243 11.84 -14.45 -5.99
CA LYS A 243 10.80 -15.29 -5.40
C LYS A 243 9.70 -14.45 -4.74
N ASP A 244 10.08 -13.44 -3.96
CA ASP A 244 9.12 -12.57 -3.29
C ASP A 244 8.25 -11.81 -4.30
N TYR A 245 8.86 -11.25 -5.36
CA TYR A 245 8.10 -10.62 -6.44
C TYR A 245 7.22 -11.61 -7.21
N ALA A 246 7.72 -12.83 -7.47
CA ALA A 246 6.93 -13.85 -8.15
C ALA A 246 5.68 -14.23 -7.36
N GLU A 247 5.78 -14.34 -6.04
CA GLU A 247 4.63 -14.63 -5.17
C GLU A 247 3.59 -13.50 -5.19
N GLU A 248 4.03 -12.24 -5.11
CA GLU A 248 3.15 -11.07 -5.23
C GLU A 248 2.44 -11.04 -6.60
N TYR A 249 3.17 -11.31 -7.67
CA TYR A 249 2.61 -11.30 -9.03
C TYR A 249 1.68 -12.48 -9.27
N VAL A 250 2.02 -13.69 -8.79
CA VAL A 250 1.13 -14.85 -8.87
C VAL A 250 -0.18 -14.55 -8.14
N PHE A 251 -0.14 -13.98 -6.94
CA PHE A 251 -1.34 -13.59 -6.22
C PHE A 251 -2.18 -12.57 -7.01
N THR A 252 -1.52 -11.55 -7.57
CA THR A 252 -2.16 -10.55 -8.41
C THR A 252 -2.81 -11.17 -9.64
N LEU A 253 -2.10 -12.02 -10.37
CA LEU A 253 -2.60 -12.71 -11.57
C LEU A 253 -3.80 -13.62 -11.24
N LEU A 254 -3.72 -14.38 -10.14
CA LEU A 254 -4.82 -15.22 -9.67
C LEU A 254 -6.07 -14.39 -9.37
N ALA A 255 -5.93 -13.24 -8.70
CA ALA A 255 -7.05 -12.35 -8.44
C ALA A 255 -7.72 -11.83 -9.71
N HIS A 256 -6.95 -11.63 -10.78
CA HIS A 256 -7.46 -11.25 -12.11
C HIS A 256 -7.89 -12.42 -12.98
N ASN A 257 -7.84 -13.67 -12.49
CA ASN A 257 -8.12 -14.89 -13.25
C ASN A 257 -7.21 -15.09 -14.48
N ILE A 258 -5.99 -14.54 -14.43
CA ILE A 258 -4.98 -14.69 -15.49
C ILE A 258 -4.08 -15.86 -15.13
N LYS A 259 -4.03 -16.90 -15.98
CA LYS A 259 -3.32 -18.16 -15.71
C LYS A 259 -1.96 -18.27 -16.40
N GLN A 260 -1.67 -17.41 -17.37
CA GLN A 260 -0.40 -17.41 -18.13
C GLN A 260 0.07 -15.98 -18.43
#